data_511a19076c7cf334f6642490c930b093
#
_entry.id   511a19076c7cf334f6642490c930b093
#
_cell.length_a   1.000
_cell.length_b   1.000
_cell.length_c   1.000
_cell.angle_alpha   90.00
_cell.angle_beta   90.00
_cell.angle_gamma   90.00
#
_symmetry.space_group_name_H-M   'P 1'
#
loop_
_entity.id
_entity.type
_entity.pdbx_description
1 polymer ?
#
loop_
_entity_poly.entity_id
_entity_poly.type
_entity_poly.pdbx_seq_one_letter_code
_entity_poly.pdbx_strand_id
1 'polypeptide(L)'
;YQPHRGVRYPYGDLQDVAKLLGREPYTRQAYLPIWFPEDTGVVHGARVPCTLGYHFLMRDNMLNVFYPIRSCDFARHLRDDLYLTVRLTLWMLSQCRTQNPKIFDSVQPGLLSFWAGSLHMFVADYQRLYKRNPLAPSRVNRG
;
A
#
# COMPACT_ATOMS: atom_id res chain seq x y z
N TYR A 1 -15.58 8.99 -12.03
CA TYR A 1 -14.35 9.01 -11.19
C TYR A 1 -14.61 9.80 -9.92
N GLN A 2 -14.44 9.20 -8.77
CA GLN A 2 -14.59 9.90 -7.48
C GLN A 2 -13.21 10.32 -6.98
N PRO A 3 -12.89 11.63 -6.93
CA PRO A 3 -11.54 12.11 -6.66
C PRO A 3 -11.04 11.85 -5.22
N HIS A 4 -11.91 11.35 -4.36
CA HIS A 4 -11.61 11.13 -2.94
C HIS A 4 -11.72 9.66 -2.51
N ARG A 5 -11.69 8.76 -3.47
CA ARG A 5 -11.78 7.32 -3.23
C ARG A 5 -10.74 6.86 -2.20
N GLY A 6 -11.17 6.09 -1.21
CA GLY A 6 -10.33 5.58 -0.14
C GLY A 6 -9.87 6.60 0.90
N VAL A 7 -10.06 7.90 0.66
CA VAL A 7 -9.66 8.98 1.57
C VAL A 7 -10.86 9.72 2.14
N ARG A 8 -11.83 10.04 1.30
CA ARG A 8 -13.07 10.74 1.69
C ARG A 8 -14.27 10.08 1.03
N TYR A 9 -14.79 9.11 1.68
CA TYR A 9 -16.05 8.46 1.33
C TYR A 9 -17.10 8.84 2.35
N PRO A 10 -18.41 8.80 2.04
CA PRO A 10 -19.45 9.00 3.03
C PRO A 10 -19.35 8.02 4.20
N TYR A 11 -18.77 6.86 3.94
CA TYR A 11 -18.51 5.80 4.94
C TYR A 11 -17.39 4.88 4.41
N GLY A 12 -16.69 4.21 5.33
CA GLY A 12 -15.63 3.26 5.00
C GLY A 12 -14.35 3.90 4.46
N ASP A 13 -14.12 5.16 4.78
CA ASP A 13 -12.90 5.85 4.43
C ASP A 13 -11.76 5.60 5.42
N LEU A 14 -10.65 6.29 5.23
CA LEU A 14 -9.46 6.18 6.07
C LEU A 14 -9.74 6.54 7.53
N GLN A 15 -10.61 7.52 7.79
CA GLN A 15 -10.99 7.91 9.15
C GLN A 15 -11.84 6.82 9.84
N ASP A 16 -12.70 6.16 9.10
CA ASP A 16 -13.51 5.07 9.65
C ASP A 16 -12.67 3.85 9.98
N VAL A 17 -11.65 3.55 9.17
CA VAL A 17 -10.64 2.51 9.49
C VAL A 17 -9.87 2.87 10.76
N ALA A 18 -9.49 4.13 10.94
CA ALA A 18 -8.82 4.59 12.16
C ALA A 18 -9.73 4.47 13.38
N LYS A 19 -11.01 4.88 13.28
CA LYS A 19 -12.00 4.73 14.34
C LYS A 19 -12.22 3.26 14.71
N LEU A 20 -12.30 2.39 13.71
CA LEU A 20 -12.44 0.95 13.92
C LEU A 20 -11.27 0.38 14.72
N LEU A 21 -10.03 0.70 14.32
CA LEU A 21 -8.82 0.28 15.05
C LEU A 21 -8.79 0.84 16.48
N GLY A 22 -9.15 2.11 16.68
CA GLY A 22 -9.21 2.73 17.99
C GLY A 22 -10.19 2.03 18.93
N ARG A 23 -11.35 1.60 18.42
CA ARG A 23 -12.39 0.88 19.15
C ARG A 23 -12.07 -0.59 19.34
N GLU A 24 -11.55 -1.24 18.30
CA GLU A 24 -11.30 -2.69 18.23
C GLU A 24 -9.84 -2.94 17.79
N PRO A 25 -8.85 -2.73 18.68
CA PRO A 25 -7.42 -2.77 18.31
C PRO A 25 -6.97 -4.06 17.61
N TYR A 26 -7.54 -5.20 18.00
CA TYR A 26 -7.19 -6.52 17.47
C TYR A 26 -8.08 -6.97 16.30
N THR A 27 -8.90 -6.06 15.76
CA THR A 27 -9.76 -6.35 14.61
C THR A 27 -8.99 -6.92 13.43
N ARG A 28 -9.65 -7.72 12.61
CA ARG A 28 -9.17 -8.21 11.31
C ARG A 28 -9.86 -7.50 10.14
N GLN A 29 -10.69 -6.51 10.44
CA GLN A 29 -11.53 -5.82 9.47
C GLN A 29 -11.02 -4.42 9.09
N ALA A 30 -9.86 -4.00 9.62
CA ALA A 30 -9.28 -2.69 9.34
C ALA A 30 -8.63 -2.68 7.94
N TYR A 31 -9.46 -2.87 6.92
CA TYR A 31 -9.08 -2.86 5.52
C TYR A 31 -9.65 -1.63 4.81
N LEU A 32 -8.78 -0.88 4.13
CA LEU A 32 -9.14 0.24 3.27
C LEU A 32 -9.07 -0.20 1.81
N PRO A 33 -10.20 -0.46 1.13
CA PRO A 33 -10.17 -0.79 -0.28
C PRO A 33 -9.88 0.45 -1.13
N ILE A 34 -9.02 0.31 -2.12
CA ILE A 34 -8.78 1.32 -3.17
C ILE A 34 -9.36 0.84 -4.50
N TRP A 35 -9.30 -0.48 -4.74
CA TRP A 35 -9.90 -1.12 -5.90
C TRP A 35 -11.36 -1.47 -5.61
N PHE A 36 -12.24 -1.11 -6.52
CA PHE A 36 -13.66 -1.41 -6.48
C PHE A 36 -14.09 -2.21 -7.72
N PRO A 37 -15.25 -2.86 -7.72
CA PRO A 37 -15.72 -3.66 -8.86
C PRO A 37 -15.72 -2.90 -10.19
N GLU A 38 -16.04 -1.62 -10.17
CA GLU A 38 -16.02 -0.76 -11.37
C GLU A 38 -14.60 -0.48 -11.91
N ASP A 39 -13.55 -0.80 -11.17
CA ASP A 39 -12.16 -0.64 -11.63
C ASP A 39 -11.68 -1.79 -12.50
N THR A 40 -12.49 -2.82 -12.71
CA THR A 40 -12.13 -3.84 -13.69
C THR A 40 -12.01 -3.18 -15.06
N GLY A 41 -10.87 -3.39 -15.75
CA GLY A 41 -10.64 -2.80 -17.09
C GLY A 41 -11.70 -3.19 -18.12
N VAL A 42 -12.51 -4.19 -17.80
CA VAL A 42 -13.67 -4.62 -18.61
C VAL A 42 -14.78 -3.57 -18.63
N VAL A 43 -14.96 -2.81 -17.54
CA VAL A 43 -16.08 -1.87 -17.42
C VAL A 43 -15.78 -0.54 -18.09
N HIS A 44 -14.60 0.00 -17.94
CA HIS A 44 -14.33 1.38 -18.36
C HIS A 44 -13.26 1.55 -19.44
N GLY A 45 -12.43 0.55 -19.70
CA GLY A 45 -11.31 0.67 -20.65
C GLY A 45 -10.30 1.77 -20.31
N ALA A 46 -10.43 2.41 -19.14
CA ALA A 46 -9.61 3.53 -18.67
C ALA A 46 -8.47 3.05 -17.74
N ARG A 47 -7.57 3.98 -17.41
CA ARG A 47 -6.58 3.71 -16.36
C ARG A 47 -7.27 3.52 -15.01
N VAL A 48 -6.92 2.43 -14.35
CA VAL A 48 -7.47 2.05 -13.04
C VAL A 48 -6.36 2.03 -12.01
N PRO A 49 -6.67 2.13 -10.70
CA PRO A 49 -5.68 2.10 -9.63
C PRO A 49 -4.77 0.89 -9.72
N CYS A 50 -3.50 1.05 -9.38
CA CYS A 50 -2.56 -0.07 -9.18
C CYS A 50 -2.70 -0.67 -7.79
N THR A 51 -2.87 0.16 -6.78
CA THR A 51 -3.10 -0.22 -5.39
C THR A 51 -4.45 -0.92 -5.25
N LEU A 52 -4.47 -2.07 -4.57
CA LEU A 52 -5.72 -2.79 -4.27
C LEU A 52 -6.35 -2.32 -2.96
N GLY A 53 -5.53 -1.99 -1.97
CA GLY A 53 -5.97 -1.49 -0.68
C GLY A 53 -4.86 -1.51 0.35
N TYR A 54 -5.22 -1.26 1.60
CA TYR A 54 -4.33 -1.32 2.75
C TYR A 54 -5.01 -2.08 3.89
N HIS A 55 -4.34 -3.08 4.45
CA HIS A 55 -4.85 -3.82 5.60
C HIS A 55 -3.98 -3.56 6.82
N PHE A 56 -4.55 -2.98 7.85
CA PHE A 56 -3.87 -2.66 9.11
C PHE A 56 -4.18 -3.72 10.15
N LEU A 57 -3.15 -4.24 10.81
CA LEU A 57 -3.27 -5.29 11.82
C LEU A 57 -2.39 -4.96 13.03
N MET A 58 -3.01 -4.75 14.18
CA MET A 58 -2.29 -4.62 15.44
C MET A 58 -2.04 -6.00 16.04
N ARG A 59 -0.77 -6.39 16.17
CA ARG A 59 -0.32 -7.64 16.78
C ARG A 59 0.98 -7.40 17.52
N ASP A 60 1.16 -8.06 18.65
CA ASP A 60 2.42 -8.03 19.42
C ASP A 60 2.91 -6.60 19.70
N ASN A 61 1.99 -5.72 20.08
CA ASN A 61 2.24 -4.30 20.32
C ASN A 61 2.83 -3.54 19.12
N MET A 62 2.57 -4.03 17.91
CA MET A 62 2.99 -3.42 16.65
C MET A 62 1.81 -3.23 15.70
N LEU A 63 1.75 -2.07 15.03
CA LEU A 63 0.82 -1.83 13.93
C LEU A 63 1.48 -2.24 12.62
N ASN A 64 1.07 -3.38 12.09
CA ASN A 64 1.52 -3.92 10.83
C ASN A 64 0.62 -3.44 9.68
N VAL A 65 1.16 -3.33 8.48
CA VAL A 65 0.41 -3.02 7.27
C VAL A 65 0.72 -4.03 6.16
N PHE A 66 -0.32 -4.57 5.55
CA PHE A 66 -0.23 -5.34 4.31
C PHE A 66 -0.68 -4.45 3.15
N TYR A 67 0.19 -4.31 2.16
CA TYR A 67 0.00 -3.47 0.99
C TYR A 67 0.02 -4.29 -0.30
N PRO A 68 -1.14 -4.74 -0.79
CA PRO A 68 -1.26 -5.41 -2.08
C PRO A 68 -1.39 -4.39 -3.22
N ILE A 69 -0.61 -4.61 -4.27
CA ILE A 69 -0.66 -3.85 -5.52
C ILE A 69 -0.74 -4.80 -6.71
N ARG A 70 -1.65 -4.57 -7.67
CA ARG A 70 -1.75 -5.45 -8.83
C ARG A 70 -0.58 -5.32 -9.80
N SER A 71 0.01 -4.11 -9.87
CA SER A 71 1.04 -3.80 -10.87
C SER A 71 1.92 -2.66 -10.34
N CYS A 72 3.22 -2.89 -10.25
CA CYS A 72 4.20 -1.93 -9.75
C CYS A 72 5.39 -1.82 -10.70
N ASP A 73 5.72 -0.60 -11.10
CA ASP A 73 6.97 -0.30 -11.80
C ASP A 73 8.11 -0.18 -10.79
N PHE A 74 9.01 -1.15 -10.83
CA PHE A 74 10.16 -1.22 -9.93
C PHE A 74 11.04 0.03 -9.96
N ALA A 75 11.30 0.55 -11.18
CA ALA A 75 12.24 1.64 -11.37
C ALA A 75 11.66 3.02 -11.03
N ARG A 76 10.35 3.19 -11.24
CA ARG A 76 9.71 4.51 -11.17
C ARG A 76 8.90 4.71 -9.89
N HIS A 77 8.21 3.67 -9.42
CA HIS A 77 7.16 3.84 -8.41
C HIS A 77 7.38 3.07 -7.10
N LEU A 78 8.06 1.92 -7.13
CA LEU A 78 8.19 1.06 -5.94
C LEU A 78 8.66 1.82 -4.70
N ARG A 79 9.71 2.63 -4.83
CA ARG A 79 10.24 3.39 -3.69
C ARG A 79 9.21 4.34 -3.11
N ASP A 80 8.49 5.04 -3.97
CA ASP A 80 7.52 6.05 -3.55
C ASP A 80 6.27 5.38 -2.96
N ASP A 81 5.83 4.26 -3.53
CA ASP A 81 4.72 3.46 -3.01
C ASP A 81 5.02 2.93 -1.59
N LEU A 82 6.23 2.39 -1.37
CA LEU A 82 6.66 1.94 -0.05
C LEU A 82 6.77 3.10 0.94
N TYR A 83 7.38 4.21 0.52
CA TYR A 83 7.51 5.40 1.37
C TYR A 83 6.14 5.95 1.80
N LEU A 84 5.21 6.11 0.85
CA LEU A 84 3.87 6.61 1.13
C LEU A 84 3.09 5.64 2.04
N THR A 85 3.26 4.34 1.87
CA THR A 85 2.64 3.33 2.75
C THR A 85 3.17 3.42 4.18
N VAL A 86 4.47 3.63 4.37
CA VAL A 86 5.05 3.88 5.70
C VAL A 86 4.46 5.15 6.32
N ARG A 87 4.39 6.24 5.55
CA ARG A 87 3.79 7.50 6.02
C ARG A 87 2.33 7.34 6.42
N LEU A 88 1.56 6.60 5.64
CA LEU A 88 0.17 6.27 5.93
C LEU A 88 0.04 5.45 7.22
N THR A 89 0.92 4.48 7.44
CA THR A 89 0.92 3.65 8.65
C THR A 89 1.24 4.49 9.90
N LEU A 90 2.22 5.39 9.82
CA LEU A 90 2.55 6.30 10.91
C LEU A 90 1.39 7.27 11.22
N TRP A 91 0.73 7.77 10.19
CA TRP A 91 -0.47 8.59 10.36
C TRP A 91 -1.60 7.79 11.03
N MET A 92 -1.86 6.57 10.57
CA MET A 92 -2.86 5.67 11.16
C MET A 92 -2.59 5.44 12.65
N LEU A 93 -1.34 5.14 13.00
CA LEU A 93 -0.93 4.95 14.38
C LEU A 93 -1.16 6.22 15.22
N SER A 94 -0.85 7.39 14.68
CA SER A 94 -1.14 8.68 15.33
C SER A 94 -2.63 8.86 15.60
N GLN A 95 -3.50 8.53 14.64
CA GLN A 95 -4.96 8.60 14.81
C GLN A 95 -5.44 7.63 15.90
N CYS A 96 -4.92 6.41 15.92
CA CYS A 96 -5.25 5.42 16.94
C CYS A 96 -4.82 5.87 18.35
N ARG A 97 -3.64 6.49 18.48
CA ARG A 97 -3.17 7.08 19.75
C ARG A 97 -4.10 8.17 20.25
N THR A 98 -4.58 9.04 19.38
CA THR A 98 -5.54 10.07 19.74
C THR A 98 -6.86 9.50 20.23
N GLN A 99 -7.33 8.40 19.64
CA GLN A 99 -8.61 7.79 19.96
C GLN A 99 -8.56 6.86 21.17
N ASN A 100 -7.48 6.12 21.34
CA ASN A 100 -7.32 5.14 22.42
C ASN A 100 -5.86 5.13 22.93
N PRO A 101 -5.43 6.18 23.64
CA PRO A 101 -4.06 6.30 24.13
C PRO A 101 -3.68 5.15 25.07
N LYS A 102 -4.63 4.65 25.89
CA LYS A 102 -4.35 3.57 26.85
C LYS A 102 -3.74 2.33 26.21
N ILE A 103 -4.10 2.04 24.96
CA ILE A 103 -3.57 0.89 24.22
C ILE A 103 -2.46 1.34 23.26
N PHE A 104 -2.68 2.41 22.52
CA PHE A 104 -1.83 2.75 21.38
C PHE A 104 -0.59 3.59 21.72
N ASP A 105 -0.46 4.15 22.93
CA ASP A 105 0.74 4.92 23.31
C ASP A 105 2.01 4.06 23.30
N SER A 106 1.89 2.78 23.67
CA SER A 106 3.01 1.83 23.63
C SER A 106 3.21 1.13 22.29
N VAL A 107 2.21 1.19 21.39
CA VAL A 107 2.26 0.51 20.09
C VAL A 107 3.29 1.17 19.18
N GLN A 108 4.14 0.33 18.57
CA GLN A 108 5.17 0.76 17.63
C GLN A 108 4.75 0.46 16.18
N PRO A 109 5.34 1.17 15.20
CA PRO A 109 5.24 0.75 13.80
C PRO A 109 5.82 -0.67 13.65
N GLY A 110 5.07 -1.54 12.98
CA GLY A 110 5.44 -2.92 12.75
C GLY A 110 5.93 -3.18 11.32
N LEU A 111 5.61 -4.36 10.81
CA LEU A 111 6.03 -4.80 9.49
C LEU A 111 5.17 -4.16 8.40
N LEU A 112 5.82 -3.76 7.30
CA LEU A 112 5.19 -3.50 6.03
C LEU A 112 5.37 -4.75 5.16
N SER A 113 4.27 -5.45 4.87
CA SER A 113 4.24 -6.59 3.95
C SER A 113 3.74 -6.10 2.59
N PHE A 114 4.62 -6.14 1.60
CA PHE A 114 4.32 -5.73 0.24
C PHE A 114 4.07 -6.94 -0.65
N TRP A 115 3.00 -6.91 -1.44
CA TRP A 115 2.71 -7.90 -2.45
C TRP A 115 2.41 -7.24 -3.79
N ALA A 116 3.12 -7.65 -4.83
CA ALA A 116 2.90 -7.17 -6.19
C ALA A 116 2.50 -8.34 -7.09
N GLY A 117 1.33 -8.23 -7.73
CA GLY A 117 0.87 -9.20 -8.73
C GLY A 117 1.76 -9.19 -9.97
N SER A 118 2.22 -8.00 -10.37
CA SER A 118 3.22 -7.81 -11.42
C SER A 118 4.24 -6.77 -10.96
N LEU A 119 5.48 -7.20 -10.78
CA LEU A 119 6.61 -6.29 -10.59
C LEU A 119 7.40 -6.22 -11.90
N HIS A 120 7.42 -5.06 -12.53
CA HIS A 120 7.98 -4.87 -13.87
C HIS A 120 8.85 -3.63 -13.96
N MET A 121 9.56 -3.52 -15.08
CA MET A 121 10.33 -2.35 -15.46
C MET A 121 10.15 -2.11 -16.96
N PHE A 122 10.01 -0.85 -17.38
CA PHE A 122 9.98 -0.52 -18.79
C PHE A 122 11.34 -0.78 -19.45
N VAL A 123 11.32 -1.27 -20.68
CA VAL A 123 12.55 -1.59 -21.45
C VAL A 123 13.49 -0.39 -21.55
N ALA A 124 12.95 0.81 -21.73
CA ALA A 124 13.74 2.03 -21.80
C ALA A 124 14.49 2.33 -20.49
N ASP A 125 13.87 2.06 -19.32
CA ASP A 125 14.51 2.24 -18.01
C ASP A 125 15.56 1.16 -17.77
N TYR A 126 15.29 -0.09 -18.13
CA TYR A 126 16.25 -1.16 -18.08
C TYR A 126 17.51 -0.85 -18.91
N GLN A 127 17.34 -0.43 -20.17
CA GLN A 127 18.45 -0.06 -21.04
C GLN A 127 19.27 1.10 -20.47
N ARG A 128 18.61 2.10 -19.89
CA ARG A 128 19.29 3.25 -19.26
C ARG A 128 20.10 2.82 -18.04
N LEU A 129 19.57 1.99 -17.19
CA LEU A 129 20.23 1.48 -15.99
C LEU A 129 21.39 0.55 -16.35
N TYR A 130 21.20 -0.33 -17.33
CA TYR A 130 22.24 -1.24 -17.81
C TYR A 130 23.42 -0.50 -18.45
N LYS A 131 23.15 0.51 -19.29
CA LYS A 131 24.21 1.33 -19.90
C LYS A 131 25.02 2.13 -18.87
N ARG A 132 24.41 2.49 -17.73
CA ARG A 132 25.11 3.19 -16.64
C ARG A 132 25.93 2.27 -15.74
N ASN A 133 25.71 0.97 -15.81
CA ASN A 133 26.37 -0.02 -14.94
C ASN A 133 26.92 -1.20 -15.79
N PRO A 134 27.98 -0.97 -16.58
CA PRO A 134 28.53 -1.97 -17.52
C PRO A 134 29.17 -3.19 -16.84
N LEU A 135 29.23 -3.23 -15.49
CA LEU A 135 29.82 -4.33 -14.73
C LEU A 135 28.80 -5.42 -14.33
N ALA A 136 27.55 -5.30 -14.70
CA ALA A 136 26.58 -6.38 -14.48
C ALA A 136 26.86 -7.53 -15.48
N PRO A 137 27.13 -8.78 -15.03
CA PRO A 137 27.46 -9.87 -15.92
C PRO A 137 26.31 -10.19 -16.85
N SER A 138 26.60 -10.30 -18.13
CA SER A 138 25.71 -10.75 -19.20
C SER A 138 25.38 -12.22 -19.02
N ARG A 139 24.38 -12.56 -18.21
CA ARG A 139 23.73 -13.89 -18.21
C ARG A 139 22.24 -13.73 -18.15
N VAL A 140 21.65 -13.36 -19.27
CA VAL A 140 20.26 -13.72 -19.54
C VAL A 140 20.33 -15.03 -20.34
N ASN A 141 20.16 -16.17 -19.67
CA ASN A 141 19.89 -17.42 -20.36
C ASN A 141 18.57 -17.22 -21.11
N ARG A 142 18.65 -17.23 -22.44
CA ARG A 142 17.50 -17.41 -23.31
C ARG A 142 17.16 -18.90 -23.25
N GLY A 143 16.15 -19.26 -22.43
CA GLY A 143 15.41 -20.49 -22.53
C GLY A 143 14.08 -20.20 -23.21
#